data_fc73a89f56d50c2df6dfd7946d10133b
#
_entry.id   fc73a89f56d50c2df6dfd7946d10133b
#
_cell.length_a   1.000
_cell.length_b   1.000
_cell.length_c   1.000
_cell.angle_alpha   90.00
_cell.angle_beta   90.00
_cell.angle_gamma   90.00
#
_symmetry.space_group_name_H-M   'P 1'
#
loop_
_entity.id
_entity.type
_entity.pdbx_description
1 polymer ?
#
loop_
_entity_poly.entity_id
_entity_poly.type
_entity_poly.pdbx_seq_one_letter_code
_entity_poly.pdbx_strand_id
1 'polypeptide(L)'
;MKATPKRQILRQTGTLNPRADRVTDELFSGSDFFDPNDLLQVKYEMLRRVHKDGFTVRRAAQLFGFSRPSFYQAQETFTRGGLAALVRQKPGPRDAHKLSQKIMAFLQRTIAADASANLVAAVQKEFGISVHRRSVERALARAKKKRQ
;
A
#
# COMPACT_ATOMS: atom_id res chain seq x y z
N MET A 1 -16.43 19.24 -2.69
CA MET A 1 -15.24 19.92 -3.25
C MET A 1 -14.74 19.18 -4.49
N LYS A 2 -14.68 19.86 -5.62
CA LYS A 2 -14.01 19.27 -6.82
C LYS A 2 -12.53 19.12 -6.52
N ALA A 3 -12.00 17.90 -6.66
CA ALA A 3 -10.56 17.64 -6.48
C ALA A 3 -9.78 18.43 -7.52
N THR A 4 -8.76 19.19 -7.09
CA THR A 4 -7.88 19.90 -8.01
C THR A 4 -7.17 18.90 -8.94
N PRO A 5 -6.82 19.26 -10.19
CA PRO A 5 -6.14 18.39 -11.14
C PRO A 5 -4.89 17.73 -10.53
N LYS A 6 -4.09 18.50 -9.77
CA LYS A 6 -2.91 18.01 -9.04
C LYS A 6 -3.25 16.88 -8.07
N ARG A 7 -4.30 17.02 -7.27
CA ARG A 7 -4.71 16.01 -6.30
C ARG A 7 -5.16 14.70 -6.96
N GLN A 8 -5.75 14.77 -8.15
CA GLN A 8 -6.10 13.58 -8.92
C GLN A 8 -4.86 12.84 -9.40
N ILE A 9 -3.85 13.56 -9.90
CA ILE A 9 -2.56 12.99 -10.33
C ILE A 9 -1.86 12.34 -9.14
N LEU A 10 -1.75 13.01 -7.99
CA LEU A 10 -1.15 12.46 -6.78
C LEU A 10 -1.84 11.16 -6.32
N ARG A 11 -3.16 11.08 -6.48
CA ARG A 11 -3.91 9.84 -6.18
C ARG A 11 -3.58 8.72 -7.17
N GLN A 12 -3.51 9.02 -8.45
CA GLN A 12 -3.19 8.03 -9.49
C GLN A 12 -1.77 7.49 -9.37
N THR A 13 -0.81 8.34 -9.01
CA THR A 13 0.60 7.97 -8.81
C THR A 13 0.87 7.32 -7.45
N GLY A 14 -0.11 7.31 -6.54
CA GLY A 14 0.06 6.77 -5.19
C GLY A 14 0.89 7.65 -4.26
N THR A 15 1.06 8.93 -4.62
CA THR A 15 1.82 9.94 -3.86
C THR A 15 0.93 10.93 -3.09
N LEU A 16 -0.38 10.70 -3.07
CA LEU A 16 -1.28 11.52 -2.26
C LEU A 16 -1.06 11.25 -0.77
N ASN A 17 -0.79 12.31 -0.01
CA ASN A 17 -0.69 12.25 1.44
C ASN A 17 -2.09 12.10 2.09
N PRO A 18 -2.40 10.97 2.74
CA PRO A 18 -3.69 10.79 3.40
C PRO A 18 -3.83 11.60 4.70
N ARG A 19 -2.73 12.19 5.18
CA ARG A 19 -2.66 12.95 6.45
C ARG A 19 -2.15 14.37 6.23
N ALA A 20 -2.55 15.00 5.14
CA ALA A 20 -2.16 16.37 4.80
C ALA A 20 -2.51 17.38 5.91
N ASP A 21 -3.62 17.15 6.61
CA ASP A 21 -4.08 17.92 7.76
C ASP A 21 -3.14 17.90 8.98
N ARG A 22 -2.25 16.91 9.06
CA ARG A 22 -1.27 16.77 10.15
C ARG A 22 0.07 17.44 9.85
N VAL A 23 0.26 17.97 8.67
CA VAL A 23 1.47 18.72 8.30
C VAL A 23 1.33 20.14 8.82
N THR A 24 2.10 20.49 9.85
CA THR A 24 2.06 21.80 10.53
C THR A 24 3.35 22.59 10.40
N ASP A 25 4.33 22.09 9.63
CA ASP A 25 5.56 22.82 9.37
C ASP A 25 5.26 24.12 8.60
N GLU A 26 5.91 25.21 9.01
CA GLU A 26 5.70 26.56 8.48
C GLU A 26 5.92 26.68 6.96
N LEU A 27 6.79 25.84 6.37
CA LEU A 27 7.00 25.81 4.92
C LEU A 27 5.71 25.49 4.15
N PHE A 28 4.84 24.67 4.73
CA PHE A 28 3.60 24.21 4.10
C PHE A 28 2.41 25.13 4.36
N SER A 29 2.52 26.07 5.30
CA SER A 29 1.44 26.99 5.64
C SER A 29 1.50 28.34 4.90
N GLY A 30 2.64 28.69 4.34
CA GLY A 30 2.88 30.01 3.76
C GLY A 30 3.22 30.04 2.28
N SER A 31 3.16 28.92 1.56
CA SER A 31 3.62 28.85 0.17
C SER A 31 2.76 27.88 -0.66
N ASP A 32 2.39 28.32 -1.86
CA ASP A 32 1.72 27.44 -2.84
C ASP A 32 2.67 26.39 -3.45
N PHE A 33 3.97 26.57 -3.26
CA PHE A 33 4.98 25.63 -3.73
C PHE A 33 5.02 24.36 -2.89
N PHE A 34 4.94 24.49 -1.56
CA PHE A 34 4.93 23.36 -0.63
C PHE A 34 3.50 22.86 -0.41
N ASP A 35 3.19 21.70 -0.96
CA ASP A 35 1.86 21.12 -0.92
C ASP A 35 1.79 19.97 0.10
N PRO A 36 1.05 20.12 1.21
CA PRO A 36 0.93 19.06 2.21
C PRO A 36 0.24 17.80 1.68
N ASN A 37 -0.45 17.90 0.53
CA ASN A 37 -1.02 16.73 -0.14
C ASN A 37 0.01 15.89 -0.92
N ASP A 38 1.17 16.44 -1.24
CA ASP A 38 2.24 15.73 -1.92
C ASP A 38 3.12 14.97 -0.90
N LEU A 39 2.87 13.66 -0.77
CA LEU A 39 3.58 12.80 0.18
C LEU A 39 5.09 12.78 -0.06
N LEU A 40 5.53 12.89 -1.32
CA LEU A 40 6.94 12.87 -1.67
C LEU A 40 7.64 14.12 -1.15
N GLN A 41 7.03 15.29 -1.39
CA GLN A 41 7.52 16.57 -0.92
C GLN A 41 7.55 16.63 0.62
N VAL A 42 6.48 16.17 1.26
CA VAL A 42 6.37 16.12 2.73
C VAL A 42 7.47 15.25 3.34
N LYS A 43 7.71 14.06 2.81
CA LYS A 43 8.79 13.17 3.30
C LYS A 43 10.17 13.77 3.07
N TYR A 44 10.41 14.32 1.90
CA TYR A 44 11.71 14.93 1.58
C TYR A 44 12.03 16.11 2.51
N GLU A 45 11.09 17.03 2.69
CA GLU A 45 11.27 18.18 3.57
C GLU A 45 11.43 17.77 5.05
N MET A 46 10.73 16.75 5.50
CA MET A 46 10.94 16.18 6.83
C MET A 46 12.39 15.71 7.04
N LEU A 47 12.95 15.00 6.07
CA LEU A 47 14.35 14.54 6.11
C LEU A 47 15.31 15.74 6.06
N ARG A 48 15.03 16.71 5.19
CA ARG A 48 15.87 17.91 5.04
C ARG A 48 15.93 18.72 6.35
N ARG A 49 14.82 18.89 7.06
CA ARG A 49 14.77 19.58 8.35
C ARG A 49 15.73 18.97 9.37
N VAL A 50 15.85 17.66 9.41
CA VAL A 50 16.80 16.98 10.32
C VAL A 50 18.24 17.14 9.83
N HIS A 51 18.50 16.89 8.56
CA HIS A 51 19.87 16.82 8.04
C HIS A 51 20.50 18.18 7.77
N LYS A 52 19.70 19.21 7.48
CA LYS A 52 20.19 20.55 7.13
C LYS A 52 19.86 21.61 8.17
N ASP A 53 18.66 21.57 8.74
CA ASP A 53 18.18 22.61 9.64
C ASP A 53 18.40 22.25 11.14
N GLY A 54 18.98 21.08 11.41
CA GLY A 54 19.33 20.64 12.76
C GLY A 54 18.13 20.27 13.65
N PHE A 55 16.98 19.97 13.06
CA PHE A 55 15.82 19.52 13.83
C PHE A 55 16.06 18.13 14.41
N THR A 56 15.55 17.90 15.62
CA THR A 56 15.48 16.53 16.14
C THR A 56 14.50 15.69 15.35
N VAL A 57 14.74 14.38 15.25
CA VAL A 57 13.83 13.44 14.59
C VAL A 57 12.41 13.52 15.19
N ARG A 58 12.32 13.66 16.51
CA ARG A 58 11.04 13.81 17.20
C ARG A 58 10.27 15.04 16.72
N ARG A 59 10.94 16.20 16.66
CA ARG A 59 10.34 17.46 16.23
C ARG A 59 9.89 17.38 14.76
N ALA A 60 10.78 16.93 13.88
CA ALA A 60 10.49 16.81 12.46
C ALA A 60 9.31 15.85 12.23
N ALA A 61 9.35 14.65 12.78
CA ALA A 61 8.25 13.68 12.64
C ALA A 61 6.90 14.28 13.09
N GLN A 62 6.88 14.98 14.22
CA GLN A 62 5.67 15.62 14.74
C GLN A 62 5.14 16.70 13.79
N LEU A 63 5.98 17.62 13.31
CA LEU A 63 5.59 18.70 12.40
C LEU A 63 5.07 18.21 11.03
N PHE A 64 5.57 17.07 10.58
CA PHE A 64 5.19 16.47 9.31
C PHE A 64 4.13 15.37 9.42
N GLY A 65 3.58 15.13 10.62
CA GLY A 65 2.50 14.16 10.84
C GLY A 65 2.93 12.71 10.78
N PHE A 66 4.21 12.41 11.05
CA PHE A 66 4.76 11.05 11.06
C PHE A 66 5.15 10.58 12.46
N SER A 67 5.34 9.28 12.60
CA SER A 67 5.99 8.67 13.75
C SER A 67 7.51 8.63 13.56
N ARG A 68 8.28 8.47 14.64
CA ARG A 68 9.73 8.28 14.56
C ARG A 68 10.12 7.05 13.71
N PRO A 69 9.48 5.87 13.87
CA PRO A 69 9.75 4.75 12.97
C PRO A 69 9.53 5.08 11.50
N SER A 70 8.47 5.82 11.17
CA SER A 70 8.20 6.25 9.78
C SER A 70 9.27 7.19 9.25
N PHE A 71 9.85 8.05 10.11
CA PHE A 71 11.00 8.89 9.74
C PHE A 71 12.20 8.03 9.35
N TYR A 72 12.58 7.06 10.18
CA TYR A 72 13.72 6.19 9.90
C TYR A 72 13.52 5.33 8.67
N GLN A 73 12.31 4.84 8.41
CA GLN A 73 11.97 4.15 7.17
C GLN A 73 12.16 5.05 5.94
N ALA A 74 11.68 6.31 6.02
CA ALA A 74 11.87 7.27 4.94
C ALA A 74 13.35 7.58 4.72
N GLN A 75 14.12 7.77 5.79
CA GLN A 75 15.56 8.01 5.73
C GLN A 75 16.32 6.85 5.07
N GLU A 76 16.05 5.62 5.51
CA GLU A 76 16.66 4.42 4.94
C GLU A 76 16.31 4.28 3.45
N THR A 77 15.06 4.48 3.11
CA THR A 77 14.58 4.42 1.73
C THR A 77 15.25 5.48 0.85
N PHE A 78 15.37 6.70 1.36
CA PHE A 78 16.04 7.80 0.67
C PHE A 78 17.53 7.54 0.49
N THR A 79 18.22 7.05 1.52
CA THR A 79 19.65 6.70 1.45
C THR A 79 19.92 5.60 0.43
N ARG A 80 19.01 4.64 0.29
CA ARG A 80 19.15 3.51 -0.62
C ARG A 80 18.89 3.87 -2.08
N GLY A 81 17.93 4.72 -2.38
CA GLY A 81 17.48 4.97 -3.75
C GLY A 81 17.06 6.40 -4.05
N GLY A 82 17.43 7.37 -3.21
CA GLY A 82 17.15 8.78 -3.42
C GLY A 82 15.67 9.14 -3.39
N LEU A 83 15.35 10.26 -4.02
CA LEU A 83 13.99 10.82 -4.06
C LEU A 83 12.99 9.86 -4.70
N ALA A 84 13.37 9.17 -5.77
CA ALA A 84 12.51 8.22 -6.47
C ALA A 84 12.08 7.04 -5.58
N ALA A 85 12.93 6.60 -4.66
CA ALA A 85 12.62 5.52 -3.74
C ALA A 85 11.58 5.91 -2.67
N LEU A 86 11.38 7.20 -2.41
CA LEU A 86 10.34 7.68 -1.50
C LEU A 86 8.92 7.50 -2.06
N VAL A 87 8.80 7.31 -3.37
CA VAL A 87 7.51 6.98 -4.00
C VAL A 87 7.06 5.62 -3.49
N ARG A 88 5.85 5.57 -2.94
CA ARG A 88 5.28 4.34 -2.41
C ARG A 88 5.12 3.33 -3.54
N GLN A 89 5.79 2.20 -3.44
CA GLN A 89 5.56 1.11 -4.39
C GLN A 89 4.14 0.58 -4.22
N LYS A 90 3.52 0.26 -5.36
CA LYS A 90 2.19 -0.37 -5.35
C LYS A 90 2.29 -1.66 -4.52
N PRO A 91 1.36 -1.89 -3.59
CA PRO A 91 1.30 -3.18 -2.91
C PRO A 91 1.21 -4.30 -3.97
N GLY A 92 1.84 -5.44 -3.65
CA GLY A 92 1.79 -6.61 -4.53
C GLY A 92 0.36 -6.97 -4.94
N PRO A 93 0.20 -7.89 -5.88
CA PRO A 93 -1.12 -8.23 -6.42
C PRO A 93 -2.10 -8.56 -5.30
N ARG A 94 -3.30 -8.02 -5.41
CA ARG A 94 -4.38 -8.21 -4.41
C ARG A 94 -4.94 -9.62 -4.42
N ASP A 95 -4.76 -10.34 -5.54
CA ASP A 95 -5.25 -11.69 -5.71
C ASP A 95 -4.12 -12.71 -5.55
N ALA A 96 -4.46 -13.89 -5.04
CA ALA A 96 -3.51 -14.98 -4.91
C ALA A 96 -3.06 -15.46 -6.29
N HIS A 97 -1.78 -15.30 -6.63
CA HIS A 97 -1.23 -15.69 -7.94
C HIS A 97 -1.53 -17.13 -8.34
N LYS A 98 -1.59 -18.03 -7.34
CA LYS A 98 -1.83 -19.46 -7.55
C LYS A 98 -3.30 -19.81 -7.71
N LEU A 99 -4.21 -18.91 -7.40
CA LEU A 99 -5.66 -19.15 -7.45
C LEU A 99 -6.30 -18.29 -8.54
N SER A 100 -6.02 -18.63 -9.80
CA SER A 100 -6.62 -17.98 -10.97
C SER A 100 -8.14 -18.20 -11.03
N GLN A 101 -8.83 -17.43 -11.88
CA GLN A 101 -10.27 -17.60 -12.09
C GLN A 101 -10.64 -19.02 -12.52
N LYS A 102 -9.82 -19.68 -13.34
CA LYS A 102 -10.01 -21.08 -13.75
C LYS A 102 -10.00 -22.02 -12.54
N ILE A 103 -9.03 -21.86 -11.65
CA ILE A 103 -8.90 -22.67 -10.45
C ILE A 103 -10.05 -22.38 -9.49
N MET A 104 -10.47 -21.13 -9.35
CA MET A 104 -11.61 -20.76 -8.51
C MET A 104 -12.92 -21.38 -9.03
N ALA A 105 -13.16 -21.36 -10.34
CA ALA A 105 -14.31 -22.01 -10.96
C ALA A 105 -14.28 -23.53 -10.77
N PHE A 106 -13.12 -24.16 -10.89
CA PHE A 106 -12.93 -25.58 -10.60
C PHE A 106 -13.23 -25.91 -9.15
N LEU A 107 -12.71 -25.14 -8.19
CA LEU A 107 -12.97 -25.33 -6.76
C LEU A 107 -14.46 -25.22 -6.43
N GLN A 108 -15.16 -24.25 -7.00
CA GLN A 108 -16.60 -24.08 -6.78
C GLN A 108 -17.41 -25.26 -7.33
N ARG A 109 -17.04 -25.78 -8.50
CA ARG A 109 -17.67 -27.00 -9.07
C ARG A 109 -17.40 -28.25 -8.24
N THR A 110 -16.16 -28.40 -7.76
CA THR A 110 -15.76 -29.54 -6.93
C THR A 110 -16.54 -29.55 -5.61
N ILE A 111 -16.70 -28.38 -4.96
CA ILE A 111 -17.48 -28.25 -3.72
C ILE A 111 -18.97 -28.56 -3.97
N ALA A 112 -19.52 -28.11 -5.11
CA ALA A 112 -20.90 -28.35 -5.46
C ALA A 112 -21.17 -29.83 -5.72
N ALA A 113 -20.20 -30.59 -6.25
CA ALA A 113 -20.27 -32.01 -6.48
C ALA A 113 -20.04 -32.83 -5.20
N ASP A 114 -19.08 -32.44 -4.38
CA ASP A 114 -18.75 -33.10 -3.12
C ASP A 114 -18.21 -32.06 -2.11
N ALA A 115 -19.02 -31.74 -1.11
CA ALA A 115 -18.69 -30.79 -0.06
C ALA A 115 -17.53 -31.25 0.86
N SER A 116 -17.24 -32.56 0.87
CA SER A 116 -16.18 -33.17 1.68
C SER A 116 -14.86 -33.33 0.92
N ALA A 117 -14.80 -32.96 -0.36
CA ALA A 117 -13.65 -33.14 -1.21
C ALA A 117 -12.37 -32.43 -0.67
N ASN A 118 -11.23 -33.11 -0.78
CA ASN A 118 -9.94 -32.50 -0.49
C ASN A 118 -9.53 -31.55 -1.63
N LEU A 119 -9.86 -30.27 -1.47
CA LEU A 119 -9.64 -29.24 -2.48
C LEU A 119 -8.18 -29.03 -2.84
N VAL A 120 -7.27 -29.19 -1.88
CA VAL A 120 -5.82 -29.06 -2.11
C VAL A 120 -5.33 -30.17 -3.03
N ALA A 121 -5.73 -31.41 -2.73
CA ALA A 121 -5.38 -32.57 -3.56
C ALA A 121 -6.00 -32.49 -4.96
N ALA A 122 -7.25 -32.01 -5.06
CA ALA A 122 -7.95 -31.82 -6.33
C ALA A 122 -7.24 -30.78 -7.22
N VAL A 123 -6.81 -29.66 -6.67
CA VAL A 123 -6.03 -28.64 -7.42
C VAL A 123 -4.68 -29.16 -7.84
N GLN A 124 -3.98 -29.90 -6.97
CA GLN A 124 -2.70 -30.49 -7.29
C GLN A 124 -2.82 -31.51 -8.44
N LYS A 125 -3.87 -32.33 -8.42
CA LYS A 125 -4.12 -33.33 -9.45
C LYS A 125 -4.47 -32.73 -10.79
N GLU A 126 -5.34 -31.72 -10.82
CA GLU A 126 -5.86 -31.13 -12.06
C GLU A 126 -4.90 -30.12 -12.68
N PHE A 127 -4.25 -29.26 -11.88
CA PHE A 127 -3.42 -28.15 -12.35
C PHE A 127 -1.93 -28.30 -12.04
N GLY A 128 -1.51 -29.34 -11.31
CA GLY A 128 -0.12 -29.54 -10.90
C GLY A 128 0.43 -28.48 -9.95
N ILE A 129 -0.44 -27.69 -9.30
CA ILE A 129 -0.07 -26.55 -8.46
C ILE A 129 -0.29 -26.90 -6.99
N SER A 130 0.77 -26.75 -6.18
CA SER A 130 0.66 -26.87 -4.74
C SER A 130 0.10 -25.57 -4.13
N VAL A 131 -1.03 -25.69 -3.43
CA VAL A 131 -1.70 -24.61 -2.71
C VAL A 131 -1.86 -24.97 -1.24
N HIS A 132 -1.82 -23.97 -0.38
CA HIS A 132 -2.05 -24.21 1.05
C HIS A 132 -3.56 -24.17 1.35
N ARG A 133 -4.05 -25.04 2.23
CA ARG A 133 -5.47 -25.15 2.62
C ARG A 133 -6.07 -23.80 3.01
N ARG A 134 -5.38 -23.02 3.88
CA ARG A 134 -5.84 -21.70 4.31
C ARG A 134 -5.96 -20.69 3.15
N SER A 135 -5.13 -20.81 2.11
CA SER A 135 -5.22 -19.94 0.93
C SER A 135 -6.48 -20.23 0.13
N VAL A 136 -6.83 -21.50 -0.03
CA VAL A 136 -8.07 -21.94 -0.68
C VAL A 136 -9.29 -21.46 0.11
N GLU A 137 -9.33 -21.69 1.41
CA GLU A 137 -10.41 -21.27 2.30
C GLU A 137 -10.65 -19.75 2.26
N ARG A 138 -9.57 -18.96 2.33
CA ARG A 138 -9.64 -17.49 2.23
C ARG A 138 -10.15 -17.02 0.87
N ALA A 139 -9.72 -17.65 -0.21
CA ALA A 139 -10.15 -17.29 -1.56
C ALA A 139 -11.65 -17.59 -1.75
N LEU A 140 -12.12 -18.74 -1.29
CA LEU A 140 -13.53 -19.12 -1.33
C LEU A 140 -14.39 -18.18 -0.47
N ALA A 141 -13.96 -17.82 0.73
CA ALA A 141 -14.65 -16.87 1.59
C ALA A 141 -14.79 -15.49 0.95
N ARG A 142 -13.71 -14.99 0.28
CA ARG A 142 -13.76 -13.73 -0.47
C ARG A 142 -14.73 -13.79 -1.64
N ALA A 143 -14.73 -14.89 -2.40
CA ALA A 143 -15.64 -15.09 -3.52
C ALA A 143 -17.11 -15.10 -3.09
N LYS A 144 -17.43 -15.70 -1.93
CA LYS A 144 -18.76 -15.70 -1.34
C LYS A 144 -19.22 -14.30 -0.93
N LYS A 145 -18.33 -13.53 -0.27
CA LYS A 145 -18.63 -12.15 0.15
C LYS A 145 -18.85 -11.18 -1.03
N LYS A 146 -18.24 -11.43 -2.18
CA LYS A 146 -18.37 -10.57 -3.38
C LYS A 146 -19.69 -10.80 -4.13
N ARG A 147 -20.42 -11.89 -3.82
CA ARG A 147 -21.71 -12.24 -4.43
C ARG A 147 -22.93 -11.77 -3.61
N GLN A 148 -22.73 -11.30 -2.39
CA GLN A 148 -23.72 -10.65 -1.54
C GLN A 148 -23.65 -9.12 -1.70
#